data_01dcf9bede1c4d3d13a6fb6d53b89bbf
#
_entry.id   01dcf9bede1c4d3d13a6fb6d53b89bbf
#
_cell.length_a   1.000
_cell.length_b   1.000
_cell.length_c   1.000
_cell.angle_alpha   90.00
_cell.angle_beta   90.00
_cell.angle_gamma   90.00
#
_symmetry.space_group_name_H-M   'P 1'
#
loop_
_entity.id
_entity.type
_entity.pdbx_description
1 polymer ?
#
loop_
_entity_poly.entity_id
_entity_poly.type
_entity_poly.pdbx_seq_one_letter_code
_entity_poly.pdbx_strand_id
1 'polypeptide(L)'
;VLGDLGLAATDEHWLRTAIAVPHGLILATGPTGSGKMTTLYCALKEIDAARRKIITLEDPIEYQLKDVVQIAVRPDLGLGFAQGLRALLRQDPDVLMIGEIRDAETAGIAVQAALTGHLLLSTLHTNDALGAIARLRELGVASTLLAESLKGIVAQRLVRRLCPMCASPTDSAAPPTGSPCPRCDGTGYRGRVGLFETLAMTPALRDLLASGAPPSAYANLLRHTPHRTLADEGHDKVASGLTTATEVARVTGREPETLTQALSDHSHG
;
A
#
# COMPACT_ATOMS: atom_id res chain seq x y z
N VAL A 1 -7.22 10.05 9.07
CA VAL A 1 -5.84 9.95 9.58
C VAL A 1 -5.32 8.52 9.40
N LEU A 2 -4.01 8.30 9.57
CA LEU A 2 -3.41 6.96 9.39
C LEU A 2 -4.06 5.90 10.30
N GLY A 3 -4.38 6.23 11.55
CA GLY A 3 -5.03 5.32 12.49
C GLY A 3 -6.41 4.81 12.05
N ASP A 4 -7.07 5.48 11.11
CA ASP A 4 -8.39 5.06 10.59
C ASP A 4 -8.27 4.00 9.46
N LEU A 5 -7.08 3.75 8.95
CA LEU A 5 -6.86 2.82 7.84
C LEU A 5 -6.98 1.35 8.26
N GLY A 6 -6.77 1.07 9.55
CA GLY A 6 -6.75 -0.29 10.08
C GLY A 6 -5.43 -1.03 9.85
N LEU A 7 -4.33 -0.29 9.71
CA LEU A 7 -2.96 -0.82 9.78
C LEU A 7 -2.70 -1.44 11.16
N ALA A 8 -1.86 -2.46 11.20
CA ALA A 8 -1.29 -2.93 12.47
C ALA A 8 -0.47 -1.79 13.13
N ALA A 9 -0.43 -1.74 14.46
CA ALA A 9 0.26 -0.65 15.17
C ALA A 9 1.75 -0.52 14.79
N THR A 10 2.42 -1.64 14.54
CA THR A 10 3.81 -1.68 14.07
C THR A 10 3.96 -1.03 12.68
N ASP A 11 3.03 -1.31 11.77
CA ASP A 11 3.05 -0.80 10.40
C ASP A 11 2.69 0.69 10.35
N GLU A 12 1.73 1.10 11.17
CA GLU A 12 1.39 2.51 11.32
C GLU A 12 2.59 3.30 11.88
N HIS A 13 3.24 2.78 12.92
CA HIS A 13 4.44 3.40 13.50
C HIS A 13 5.57 3.50 12.48
N TRP A 14 5.81 2.41 11.73
CA TRP A 14 6.80 2.41 10.67
C TRP A 14 6.48 3.48 9.61
N LEU A 15 5.23 3.55 9.13
CA LEU A 15 4.85 4.51 8.09
C LEU A 15 5.02 5.97 8.58
N ARG A 16 4.64 6.27 9.83
CA ARG A 16 4.88 7.58 10.46
C ARG A 16 6.38 7.92 10.49
N THR A 17 7.22 6.95 10.84
CA THR A 17 8.67 7.14 10.83
C THR A 17 9.21 7.33 9.42
N ALA A 18 8.71 6.56 8.46
CA ALA A 18 9.14 6.61 7.07
C ALA A 18 8.79 7.94 6.36
N ILE A 19 7.67 8.58 6.71
CA ILE A 19 7.30 9.89 6.15
C ILE A 19 7.98 11.08 6.86
N ALA A 20 8.56 10.86 8.01
CA ALA A 20 9.27 11.89 8.75
C ALA A 20 10.70 12.13 8.23
N VAL A 21 11.27 11.19 7.46
CA VAL A 21 12.61 11.36 6.89
C VAL A 21 12.65 12.46 5.83
N PRO A 22 13.80 13.09 5.61
CA PRO A 22 13.91 14.17 4.62
C PRO A 22 13.82 13.70 3.17
N HIS A 23 14.25 12.47 2.87
CA HIS A 23 14.31 11.96 1.49
C HIS A 23 14.12 10.44 1.43
N GLY A 24 13.74 9.96 0.25
CA GLY A 24 13.56 8.54 -0.04
C GLY A 24 12.27 8.27 -0.78
N LEU A 25 12.08 7.02 -1.18
CA LEU A 25 10.91 6.54 -1.93
C LEU A 25 10.04 5.64 -1.05
N ILE A 26 8.76 5.97 -0.92
CA ILE A 26 7.75 5.13 -0.27
C ILE A 26 6.70 4.76 -1.33
N LEU A 27 6.37 3.49 -1.41
CA LEU A 27 5.43 2.99 -2.41
C LEU A 27 4.20 2.36 -1.77
N ALA A 28 3.03 2.65 -2.33
CA ALA A 28 1.82 1.90 -2.08
C ALA A 28 1.51 1.04 -3.32
N THR A 29 1.26 -0.26 -3.16
CA THR A 29 0.97 -1.14 -4.29
C THR A 29 -0.31 -1.94 -4.11
N GLY A 30 -0.90 -2.36 -5.21
CA GLY A 30 -2.14 -3.12 -5.26
C GLY A 30 -2.95 -2.82 -6.52
N PRO A 31 -4.02 -3.57 -6.80
CA PRO A 31 -4.90 -3.32 -7.95
C PRO A 31 -5.65 -2.00 -7.82
N THR A 32 -6.33 -1.62 -8.89
CA THR A 32 -7.25 -0.49 -8.88
C THR A 32 -8.33 -0.70 -7.82
N GLY A 33 -8.67 0.35 -7.08
CA GLY A 33 -9.67 0.29 -6.01
C GLY A 33 -9.20 -0.36 -4.70
N SER A 34 -7.91 -0.68 -4.54
CA SER A 34 -7.37 -1.23 -3.27
C SER A 34 -7.16 -0.18 -2.17
N GLY A 35 -7.40 1.10 -2.44
CA GLY A 35 -7.30 2.19 -1.46
C GLY A 35 -5.92 2.85 -1.36
N LYS A 36 -5.00 2.60 -2.30
CA LYS A 36 -3.63 3.16 -2.31
C LYS A 36 -3.60 4.69 -2.13
N MET A 37 -4.39 5.40 -2.94
CA MET A 37 -4.45 6.88 -2.86
C MET A 37 -4.93 7.36 -1.49
N THR A 38 -5.93 6.67 -0.90
CA THR A 38 -6.38 6.97 0.47
C THR A 38 -5.25 6.85 1.48
N THR A 39 -4.45 5.79 1.38
CA THR A 39 -3.29 5.57 2.27
C THR A 39 -2.24 6.67 2.08
N LEU A 40 -1.87 7.00 0.83
CA LEU A 40 -0.92 8.08 0.56
C LEU A 40 -1.45 9.45 1.02
N TYR A 41 -2.73 9.73 0.82
CA TYR A 41 -3.34 10.97 1.32
C TYR A 41 -3.36 11.05 2.85
N CYS A 42 -3.61 9.92 3.53
CA CYS A 42 -3.49 9.87 4.99
C CYS A 42 -2.05 10.11 5.43
N ALA A 43 -1.06 9.55 4.73
CA ALA A 43 0.35 9.79 5.00
C ALA A 43 0.73 11.27 4.79
N LEU A 44 0.30 11.89 3.69
CA LEU A 44 0.55 13.31 3.43
C LEU A 44 -0.03 14.23 4.50
N LYS A 45 -1.21 13.91 5.04
CA LYS A 45 -1.86 14.69 6.12
C LYS A 45 -1.12 14.65 7.45
N GLU A 46 -0.24 13.68 7.66
CA GLU A 46 0.60 13.59 8.87
C GLU A 46 1.89 14.42 8.74
N ILE A 47 2.23 14.86 7.52
CA ILE A 47 3.42 15.68 7.27
C ILE A 47 3.10 17.14 7.57
N ASP A 48 3.99 17.82 8.32
CA ASP A 48 3.83 19.24 8.65
C ASP A 48 4.02 20.13 7.42
N ALA A 49 2.92 20.49 6.78
CA ALA A 49 2.90 21.33 5.59
C ALA A 49 3.33 22.79 5.86
N ALA A 50 3.42 23.21 7.12
CA ALA A 50 3.98 24.53 7.46
C ALA A 50 5.51 24.57 7.35
N ARG A 51 6.17 23.40 7.44
CA ARG A 51 7.62 23.25 7.38
C ARG A 51 8.13 22.59 6.12
N ARG A 52 7.27 21.86 5.40
CA ARG A 52 7.64 21.10 4.21
C ARG A 52 6.69 21.42 3.07
N LYS A 53 7.23 21.82 1.94
CA LYS A 53 6.45 22.07 0.72
C LYS A 53 6.03 20.75 0.08
N ILE A 54 4.73 20.49 0.07
CA ILE A 54 4.14 19.25 -0.44
C ILE A 54 3.49 19.55 -1.80
N ILE A 55 3.91 18.84 -2.83
CA ILE A 55 3.31 18.93 -4.17
C ILE A 55 2.94 17.55 -4.67
N THR A 56 1.75 17.43 -5.26
CA THR A 56 1.29 16.17 -5.87
C THR A 56 1.06 16.30 -7.37
N LEU A 57 1.20 15.19 -8.09
CA LEU A 57 0.88 15.05 -9.51
C LEU A 57 -0.03 13.83 -9.69
N GLU A 58 -1.28 14.04 -10.11
CA GLU A 58 -2.36 13.05 -10.01
C GLU A 58 -3.19 12.93 -11.28
N ASP A 59 -3.80 11.76 -11.49
CA ASP A 59 -4.68 11.46 -12.63
C ASP A 59 -5.85 10.53 -12.21
N PRO A 60 -7.00 11.12 -11.86
CA PRO A 60 -7.26 12.52 -11.47
C PRO A 60 -6.96 12.80 -9.98
N ILE A 61 -7.13 14.05 -9.54
CA ILE A 61 -7.18 14.41 -8.12
C ILE A 61 -8.48 13.87 -7.53
N GLU A 62 -8.40 12.99 -6.53
CA GLU A 62 -9.58 12.35 -5.92
C GLU A 62 -10.36 13.33 -5.04
N TYR A 63 -9.66 14.10 -4.20
CA TYR A 63 -10.22 15.21 -3.41
C TYR A 63 -9.12 16.18 -2.97
N GLN A 64 -9.52 17.40 -2.62
CA GLN A 64 -8.57 18.44 -2.23
C GLN A 64 -7.99 18.19 -0.83
N LEU A 65 -6.68 18.31 -0.71
CA LEU A 65 -5.94 18.32 0.54
C LEU A 65 -5.62 19.76 0.94
N LYS A 66 -5.84 20.05 2.22
CA LYS A 66 -5.46 21.36 2.77
C LYS A 66 -3.93 21.48 2.82
N ASP A 67 -3.42 22.64 2.48
CA ASP A 67 -1.99 23.02 2.53
C ASP A 67 -1.08 22.14 1.63
N VAL A 68 -1.65 21.51 0.59
CA VAL A 68 -0.94 20.73 -0.42
C VAL A 68 -1.21 21.31 -1.81
N VAL A 69 -0.17 21.49 -2.60
CA VAL A 69 -0.31 21.90 -4.00
C VAL A 69 -0.58 20.65 -4.84
N GLN A 70 -1.80 20.50 -5.34
CA GLN A 70 -2.22 19.35 -6.15
C GLN A 70 -2.34 19.74 -7.62
N ILE A 71 -1.66 19.00 -8.49
CA ILE A 71 -1.62 19.25 -9.93
C ILE A 71 -2.17 18.01 -10.65
N ALA A 72 -3.16 18.24 -11.51
CA ALA A 72 -3.70 17.20 -12.36
C ALA A 72 -2.83 16.98 -13.60
N VAL A 73 -2.59 15.74 -13.94
CA VAL A 73 -2.00 15.34 -15.23
C VAL A 73 -2.93 15.78 -16.37
N ARG A 74 -2.36 16.31 -17.44
CA ARG A 74 -3.08 16.77 -18.62
C ARG A 74 -2.38 16.25 -19.89
N PRO A 75 -2.58 14.95 -20.25
CA PRO A 75 -1.94 14.35 -21.40
C PRO A 75 -2.30 15.05 -22.72
N ASP A 76 -3.50 15.61 -22.80
CA ASP A 76 -4.00 16.44 -23.89
C ASP A 76 -3.15 17.68 -24.14
N LEU A 77 -2.46 18.19 -23.10
CA LEU A 77 -1.55 19.33 -23.17
C LEU A 77 -0.06 18.91 -23.10
N GLY A 78 0.25 17.62 -23.25
CA GLY A 78 1.60 17.10 -23.14
C GLY A 78 2.14 17.03 -21.71
N LEU A 79 1.31 17.25 -20.68
CA LEU A 79 1.69 17.15 -19.28
C LEU A 79 1.38 15.75 -18.73
N GLY A 80 2.26 14.79 -19.06
CA GLY A 80 2.26 13.45 -18.46
C GLY A 80 3.02 13.42 -17.13
N PHE A 81 3.10 12.24 -16.51
CA PHE A 81 3.79 12.06 -15.22
C PHE A 81 5.28 12.43 -15.28
N ALA A 82 6.01 12.00 -16.31
CA ALA A 82 7.44 12.27 -16.43
C ALA A 82 7.74 13.77 -16.60
N GLN A 83 7.02 14.44 -17.53
CA GLN A 83 7.19 15.88 -17.77
C GLN A 83 6.77 16.70 -16.55
N GLY A 84 5.63 16.34 -15.95
CA GLY A 84 5.13 16.96 -14.73
C GLY A 84 6.13 16.87 -13.60
N LEU A 85 6.64 15.67 -13.32
CA LEU A 85 7.63 15.44 -12.26
C LEU A 85 8.90 16.27 -12.46
N ARG A 86 9.45 16.34 -13.69
CA ARG A 86 10.59 17.24 -14.00
C ARG A 86 10.28 18.71 -13.72
N ALA A 87 9.07 19.14 -14.01
CA ALA A 87 8.66 20.53 -13.74
C ALA A 87 8.55 20.78 -12.23
N LEU A 88 7.99 19.83 -11.48
CA LEU A 88 7.82 19.92 -10.02
C LEU A 88 9.15 19.98 -9.28
N LEU A 89 10.16 19.22 -9.70
CA LEU A 89 11.49 19.23 -9.11
C LEU A 89 12.18 20.60 -9.17
N ARG A 90 11.73 21.51 -10.05
CA ARG A 90 12.23 22.90 -10.13
C ARG A 90 11.42 23.89 -9.29
N GLN A 91 10.48 23.40 -8.50
CA GLN A 91 9.62 24.21 -7.63
C GLN A 91 10.04 24.15 -6.15
N ASP A 92 11.26 23.68 -5.87
CA ASP A 92 11.79 23.47 -4.51
C ASP A 92 10.80 22.70 -3.59
N PRO A 93 10.32 21.52 -3.98
CA PRO A 93 9.48 20.71 -3.11
C PRO A 93 10.31 19.95 -2.08
N ASP A 94 9.79 19.76 -0.87
CA ASP A 94 10.37 18.83 0.11
C ASP A 94 9.75 17.43 -0.04
N VAL A 95 8.45 17.40 -0.37
CA VAL A 95 7.68 16.18 -0.50
C VAL A 95 6.94 16.17 -1.84
N LEU A 96 7.12 15.09 -2.57
CA LEU A 96 6.42 14.83 -3.82
C LEU A 96 5.52 13.61 -3.69
N MET A 97 4.32 13.68 -4.24
CA MET A 97 3.52 12.49 -4.48
C MET A 97 3.19 12.41 -5.97
N ILE A 98 3.43 11.24 -6.56
CA ILE A 98 3.07 10.92 -7.93
C ILE A 98 1.98 9.87 -7.88
N GLY A 99 0.86 10.11 -8.54
CA GLY A 99 -0.28 9.19 -8.53
C GLY A 99 0.14 7.76 -8.82
N GLU A 100 0.97 7.56 -9.84
CA GLU A 100 1.52 6.24 -10.15
C GLU A 100 2.79 6.29 -11.01
N ILE A 101 3.57 5.21 -10.97
CA ILE A 101 4.73 4.97 -11.84
C ILE A 101 4.35 3.85 -12.83
N ARG A 102 4.18 4.23 -14.10
CA ARG A 102 3.79 3.28 -15.18
C ARG A 102 4.94 2.89 -16.11
N ASP A 103 5.91 3.78 -16.27
CA ASP A 103 6.95 3.70 -17.30
C ASP A 103 8.36 3.94 -16.75
N ALA A 104 9.36 3.56 -17.52
CA ALA A 104 10.77 3.64 -17.18
C ALA A 104 11.24 5.08 -16.93
N GLU A 105 10.71 6.04 -17.70
CA GLU A 105 11.10 7.45 -17.59
C GLU A 105 10.66 8.02 -16.25
N THR A 106 9.39 7.85 -15.89
CA THR A 106 8.84 8.27 -14.60
C THR A 106 9.55 7.57 -13.43
N ALA A 107 9.82 6.25 -13.55
CA ALA A 107 10.54 5.49 -12.53
C ALA A 107 11.95 6.03 -12.30
N GLY A 108 12.69 6.29 -13.36
CA GLY A 108 14.05 6.84 -13.28
C GLY A 108 14.08 8.21 -12.59
N ILE A 109 13.18 9.13 -12.99
CA ILE A 109 13.10 10.47 -12.39
C ILE A 109 12.70 10.39 -10.91
N ALA A 110 11.72 9.54 -10.56
CA ALA A 110 11.26 9.36 -9.19
C ALA A 110 12.36 8.86 -8.26
N VAL A 111 13.13 7.85 -8.69
CA VAL A 111 14.25 7.31 -7.93
C VAL A 111 15.37 8.35 -7.77
N GLN A 112 15.71 9.09 -8.83
CA GLN A 112 16.70 10.17 -8.73
C GLN A 112 16.26 11.28 -7.78
N ALA A 113 15.00 11.70 -7.82
CA ALA A 113 14.46 12.67 -6.88
C ALA A 113 14.58 12.19 -5.42
N ALA A 114 14.26 10.91 -5.17
CA ALA A 114 14.38 10.31 -3.84
C ALA A 114 15.82 10.22 -3.34
N LEU A 115 16.81 10.11 -4.24
CA LEU A 115 18.24 10.11 -3.91
C LEU A 115 18.79 11.51 -3.70
N THR A 116 18.22 12.52 -4.37
CA THR A 116 18.71 13.91 -4.36
C THR A 116 18.03 14.82 -3.34
N GLY A 117 17.40 14.26 -2.32
CA GLY A 117 16.94 15.01 -1.16
C GLY A 117 15.43 15.17 -1.02
N HIS A 118 14.62 14.56 -1.89
CA HIS A 118 13.16 14.67 -1.82
C HIS A 118 12.53 13.41 -1.20
N LEU A 119 11.53 13.59 -0.36
CA LEU A 119 10.65 12.48 0.01
C LEU A 119 9.60 12.28 -1.10
N LEU A 120 9.60 11.12 -1.72
CA LEU A 120 8.69 10.80 -2.81
C LEU A 120 7.77 9.63 -2.43
N LEU A 121 6.47 9.87 -2.57
CA LEU A 121 5.42 8.86 -2.41
C LEU A 121 4.82 8.55 -3.77
N SER A 122 4.57 7.25 -4.06
CA SER A 122 3.91 6.89 -5.32
C SER A 122 3.18 5.56 -5.22
N THR A 123 2.45 5.21 -6.30
CA THR A 123 1.79 3.91 -6.38
C THR A 123 2.31 3.06 -7.53
N LEU A 124 2.16 1.75 -7.36
CA LEU A 124 2.38 0.73 -8.39
C LEU A 124 1.16 -0.22 -8.44
N HIS A 125 1.09 -1.00 -9.52
CA HIS A 125 0.06 -2.04 -9.69
C HIS A 125 0.73 -3.42 -9.66
N THR A 126 1.08 -3.90 -8.45
CA THR A 126 1.62 -5.24 -8.24
C THR A 126 0.82 -5.99 -7.18
N ASN A 127 0.96 -7.29 -7.11
CA ASN A 127 0.15 -8.13 -6.23
C ASN A 127 0.59 -8.11 -4.77
N ASP A 128 1.87 -7.89 -4.50
CA ASP A 128 2.49 -7.87 -3.19
C ASP A 128 3.66 -6.88 -3.16
N ALA A 129 4.30 -6.73 -2.01
CA ALA A 129 5.38 -5.78 -1.82
C ALA A 129 6.65 -6.17 -2.59
N LEU A 130 7.00 -7.46 -2.68
CA LEU A 130 8.16 -7.91 -3.44
C LEU A 130 7.97 -7.71 -4.94
N GLY A 131 6.74 -7.88 -5.45
CA GLY A 131 6.39 -7.59 -6.83
C GLY A 131 6.64 -6.14 -7.21
N ALA A 132 6.52 -5.21 -6.28
CA ALA A 132 6.84 -3.81 -6.56
C ALA A 132 8.35 -3.59 -6.82
N ILE A 133 9.22 -4.29 -6.11
CA ILE A 133 10.67 -4.29 -6.38
C ILE A 133 10.95 -4.87 -7.76
N ALA A 134 10.35 -6.02 -8.07
CA ALA A 134 10.51 -6.66 -9.37
C ALA A 134 10.04 -5.72 -10.49
N ARG A 135 8.88 -5.07 -10.31
CA ARG A 135 8.33 -4.13 -11.31
C ARG A 135 9.24 -2.93 -11.57
N LEU A 136 9.84 -2.34 -10.54
CA LEU A 136 10.78 -1.23 -10.74
C LEU A 136 12.05 -1.68 -11.48
N ARG A 137 12.53 -2.89 -11.22
CA ARG A 137 13.66 -3.48 -11.97
C ARG A 137 13.30 -3.72 -13.45
N GLU A 138 12.11 -4.22 -13.73
CA GLU A 138 11.59 -4.35 -15.11
C GLU A 138 11.48 -3.00 -15.82
N LEU A 139 11.14 -1.93 -15.09
CA LEU A 139 11.15 -0.57 -15.61
C LEU A 139 12.57 0.01 -15.79
N GLY A 140 13.62 -0.80 -15.60
CA GLY A 140 14.99 -0.43 -15.85
C GLY A 140 15.70 0.26 -14.69
N VAL A 141 15.12 0.32 -13.49
CA VAL A 141 15.80 0.90 -12.34
C VAL A 141 16.84 -0.07 -11.79
N ALA A 142 18.07 0.39 -11.67
CA ALA A 142 19.17 -0.42 -11.12
C ALA A 142 18.91 -0.79 -9.66
N SER A 143 19.20 -2.05 -9.30
CA SER A 143 19.00 -2.57 -7.94
C SER A 143 19.72 -1.77 -6.86
N THR A 144 20.92 -1.26 -7.16
CA THR A 144 21.70 -0.40 -6.26
C THR A 144 20.97 0.91 -5.94
N LEU A 145 20.39 1.57 -6.97
CA LEU A 145 19.63 2.81 -6.78
C LEU A 145 18.34 2.57 -5.99
N LEU A 146 17.69 1.43 -6.21
CA LEU A 146 16.52 1.03 -5.41
C LEU A 146 16.89 0.79 -3.95
N ALA A 147 18.02 0.11 -3.69
CA ALA A 147 18.49 -0.18 -2.35
C ALA A 147 18.77 1.10 -1.55
N GLU A 148 19.26 2.16 -2.20
CA GLU A 148 19.55 3.45 -1.56
C GLU A 148 18.30 4.32 -1.38
N SER A 149 17.43 4.38 -2.41
CA SER A 149 16.28 5.28 -2.43
C SER A 149 15.08 4.75 -1.65
N LEU A 150 14.78 3.44 -1.74
CA LEU A 150 13.56 2.85 -1.20
C LEU A 150 13.58 2.83 0.33
N LYS A 151 12.53 3.36 0.96
CA LYS A 151 12.31 3.27 2.42
C LYS A 151 11.40 2.10 2.78
N GLY A 152 10.46 1.79 1.92
CA GLY A 152 9.60 0.62 2.04
C GLY A 152 8.39 0.67 1.12
N ILE A 153 7.60 -0.39 1.19
CA ILE A 153 6.45 -0.63 0.35
C ILE A 153 5.27 -1.08 1.21
N VAL A 154 4.09 -0.54 0.95
CA VAL A 154 2.82 -0.98 1.54
C VAL A 154 1.98 -1.61 0.44
N ALA A 155 1.89 -2.92 0.42
CA ALA A 155 0.92 -3.61 -0.44
C ALA A 155 -0.44 -3.63 0.23
N GLN A 156 -1.50 -3.42 -0.55
CA GLN A 156 -2.84 -3.18 -0.01
C GLN A 156 -3.94 -3.85 -0.82
N ARG A 157 -4.93 -4.39 -0.10
CA ARG A 157 -6.21 -4.89 -0.63
C ARG A 157 -7.36 -4.34 0.22
N LEU A 158 -8.56 -4.33 -0.34
CA LEU A 158 -9.78 -4.06 0.39
C LEU A 158 -10.68 -5.29 0.35
N VAL A 159 -11.14 -5.72 1.52
CA VAL A 159 -12.17 -6.75 1.69
C VAL A 159 -13.45 -6.13 2.22
N ARG A 160 -14.59 -6.75 1.93
CA ARG A 160 -15.87 -6.32 2.50
C ARG A 160 -15.89 -6.62 3.99
N ARG A 161 -16.34 -5.65 4.78
CA ARG A 161 -16.52 -5.80 6.22
C ARG A 161 -17.85 -6.46 6.52
N LEU A 162 -17.87 -7.43 7.42
CA LEU A 162 -19.10 -8.05 7.91
C LEU A 162 -20.04 -7.02 8.52
N CYS A 163 -21.33 -7.20 8.26
CA CYS A 163 -22.37 -6.31 8.79
C CYS A 163 -22.49 -6.50 10.31
N PRO A 164 -22.31 -5.47 11.12
CA PRO A 164 -22.34 -5.61 12.58
C PRO A 164 -23.74 -5.94 13.14
N MET A 165 -24.77 -5.89 12.30
CA MET A 165 -26.15 -6.17 12.74
C MET A 165 -26.59 -7.60 12.47
N CYS A 166 -26.19 -8.21 11.36
CA CYS A 166 -26.77 -9.49 10.91
C CYS A 166 -25.74 -10.54 10.53
N ALA A 167 -24.45 -10.22 10.41
CA ALA A 167 -23.45 -11.18 9.98
C ALA A 167 -22.97 -12.02 11.17
N SER A 168 -22.87 -13.34 10.93
CA SER A 168 -22.16 -14.27 11.81
C SER A 168 -20.70 -14.42 11.35
N PRO A 169 -19.75 -14.59 12.25
CA PRO A 169 -18.34 -14.88 11.92
C PRO A 169 -18.14 -16.22 11.19
N THR A 170 -19.12 -17.11 11.22
CA THR A 170 -19.10 -18.35 10.45
C THR A 170 -19.25 -18.05 8.96
N ASP A 171 -18.57 -18.77 8.09
CA ASP A 171 -18.38 -18.58 6.64
C ASP A 171 -19.63 -18.32 5.77
N SER A 172 -20.81 -18.30 6.36
CA SER A 172 -22.04 -17.88 5.69
C SER A 172 -22.34 -16.42 6.01
N ALA A 173 -21.97 -15.53 5.10
CA ALA A 173 -22.48 -14.14 5.08
C ALA A 173 -23.99 -14.07 4.80
N ALA A 174 -24.68 -15.21 4.82
CA ALA A 174 -26.12 -15.28 4.65
C ALA A 174 -26.81 -14.69 5.90
N PRO A 175 -27.71 -13.71 5.74
CA PRO A 175 -28.53 -13.25 6.85
C PRO A 175 -29.39 -14.43 7.37
N PRO A 176 -29.70 -14.47 8.67
CA PRO A 176 -30.64 -15.44 9.19
C PRO A 176 -31.95 -15.34 8.38
N THR A 177 -32.56 -16.49 8.11
CA THR A 177 -33.83 -16.61 7.36
C THR A 177 -34.88 -15.68 7.93
N GLY A 178 -35.22 -14.63 7.19
CA GLY A 178 -36.15 -13.57 7.59
C GLY A 178 -36.11 -12.40 6.64
N SER A 179 -36.70 -11.27 7.00
CA SER A 179 -36.64 -10.04 6.23
C SER A 179 -35.19 -9.59 5.99
N PRO A 180 -34.82 -9.03 4.82
CA PRO A 180 -33.50 -8.57 4.54
C PRO A 180 -33.06 -7.54 5.58
N CYS A 181 -31.81 -7.67 6.07
CA CYS A 181 -31.25 -6.75 7.05
C CYS A 181 -31.27 -5.32 6.51
N PRO A 182 -31.91 -4.35 7.18
CA PRO A 182 -32.04 -2.99 6.66
C PRO A 182 -30.70 -2.22 6.62
N ARG A 183 -29.67 -2.76 7.23
CA ARG A 183 -28.34 -2.13 7.28
C ARG A 183 -27.44 -2.52 6.13
N CYS A 184 -27.61 -3.69 5.55
CA CYS A 184 -26.77 -4.22 4.47
C CYS A 184 -27.58 -4.75 3.28
N ASP A 185 -28.90 -4.53 3.27
CA ASP A 185 -29.83 -4.99 2.24
C ASP A 185 -29.70 -6.50 1.96
N GLY A 186 -29.51 -7.29 3.01
CA GLY A 186 -29.37 -8.75 2.93
C GLY A 186 -28.03 -9.26 2.41
N THR A 187 -27.03 -8.39 2.12
CA THR A 187 -25.71 -8.82 1.58
C THR A 187 -24.79 -9.44 2.62
N GLY A 188 -25.06 -9.26 3.92
CA GLY A 188 -24.18 -9.66 5.02
C GLY A 188 -22.95 -8.78 5.20
N TYR A 189 -22.72 -7.79 4.32
CA TYR A 189 -21.52 -6.92 4.37
C TYR A 189 -21.91 -5.44 4.40
N ARG A 190 -21.11 -4.63 5.12
CA ARG A 190 -21.23 -3.17 5.14
C ARG A 190 -19.89 -2.50 5.30
N GLY A 191 -19.51 -1.71 4.32
CA GLY A 191 -18.21 -1.04 4.25
C GLY A 191 -17.08 -2.00 3.86
N ARG A 192 -15.86 -1.52 4.00
CA ARG A 192 -14.63 -2.23 3.63
C ARG A 192 -13.60 -2.08 4.74
N VAL A 193 -12.67 -3.03 4.81
CA VAL A 193 -11.49 -2.97 5.68
C VAL A 193 -10.25 -3.28 4.86
N GLY A 194 -9.12 -2.60 5.18
CA GLY A 194 -7.85 -2.80 4.50
C GLY A 194 -7.16 -4.08 4.98
N LEU A 195 -6.51 -4.77 4.05
CA LEU A 195 -5.44 -5.72 4.32
C LEU A 195 -4.13 -5.06 3.89
N PHE A 196 -3.12 -5.14 4.72
CA PHE A 196 -1.84 -4.49 4.50
C PHE A 196 -0.69 -5.47 4.64
N GLU A 197 0.29 -5.35 3.75
CA GLU A 197 1.58 -6.02 3.82
C GLU A 197 2.64 -4.93 3.73
N THR A 198 3.35 -4.70 4.83
CA THR A 198 4.37 -3.66 4.92
C THR A 198 5.75 -4.28 4.80
N LEU A 199 6.51 -3.83 3.80
CA LEU A 199 7.90 -4.21 3.59
C LEU A 199 8.81 -3.01 3.90
N ALA A 200 9.30 -2.93 5.14
CA ALA A 200 10.28 -1.94 5.54
C ALA A 200 11.68 -2.31 4.99
N MET A 201 12.41 -1.34 4.47
CA MET A 201 13.78 -1.57 3.98
C MET A 201 14.77 -1.68 5.14
N THR A 202 14.95 -2.89 5.64
CA THR A 202 15.99 -3.23 6.63
C THR A 202 17.39 -3.26 5.98
N PRO A 203 18.49 -3.15 6.75
CA PRO A 203 19.84 -3.29 6.21
C PRO A 203 20.03 -4.59 5.41
N ALA A 204 19.59 -5.74 5.95
CA ALA A 204 19.71 -7.03 5.26
C ALA A 204 18.93 -7.07 3.94
N LEU A 205 17.72 -6.49 3.90
CA LEU A 205 16.92 -6.44 2.67
C LEU A 205 17.55 -5.49 1.64
N ARG A 206 18.16 -4.41 2.11
CA ARG A 206 18.90 -3.45 1.27
C ARG A 206 20.13 -4.10 0.64
N ASP A 207 20.90 -4.87 1.40
CA ASP A 207 22.09 -5.58 0.90
C ASP A 207 21.72 -6.62 -0.16
N LEU A 208 20.64 -7.38 0.06
CA LEU A 208 20.09 -8.30 -0.95
C LEU A 208 19.67 -7.56 -2.21
N LEU A 209 19.01 -6.41 -2.05
CA LEU A 209 18.57 -5.61 -3.20
C LEU A 209 19.77 -5.05 -3.97
N ALA A 210 20.75 -4.48 -3.28
CA ALA A 210 21.97 -3.94 -3.89
C ALA A 210 22.78 -5.00 -4.65
N SER A 211 22.83 -6.22 -4.14
CA SER A 211 23.53 -7.36 -4.80
C SER A 211 22.78 -7.90 -6.02
N GLY A 212 21.55 -7.43 -6.27
CA GLY A 212 20.72 -7.99 -7.35
C GLY A 212 20.22 -9.41 -7.10
N ALA A 213 20.13 -9.82 -5.84
CA ALA A 213 19.73 -11.16 -5.43
C ALA A 213 18.43 -11.65 -6.12
N PRO A 214 18.27 -12.96 -6.31
CA PRO A 214 17.05 -13.52 -6.92
C PRO A 214 15.86 -13.45 -5.96
N PRO A 215 14.61 -13.51 -6.45
CA PRO A 215 13.40 -13.43 -5.62
C PRO A 215 13.35 -14.43 -4.45
N SER A 216 13.94 -15.63 -4.64
CA SER A 216 14.02 -16.65 -3.60
C SER A 216 14.83 -16.22 -2.37
N ALA A 217 15.85 -15.38 -2.54
CA ALA A 217 16.65 -14.86 -1.44
C ALA A 217 15.83 -13.91 -0.54
N TYR A 218 14.99 -13.05 -1.14
CA TYR A 218 14.08 -12.19 -0.40
C TYR A 218 13.05 -13.00 0.37
N ALA A 219 12.41 -13.96 -0.29
CA ALA A 219 11.43 -14.83 0.35
C ALA A 219 12.04 -15.63 1.51
N ASN A 220 13.30 -16.05 1.38
CA ASN A 220 14.02 -16.74 2.45
C ASN A 220 14.32 -15.82 3.63
N LEU A 221 14.80 -14.59 3.38
CA LEU A 221 15.02 -13.60 4.43
C LEU A 221 13.74 -13.29 5.19
N LEU A 222 12.64 -13.02 4.46
CA LEU A 222 11.37 -12.60 5.06
C LEU A 222 10.73 -13.70 5.92
N ARG A 223 10.93 -14.99 5.60
CA ARG A 223 10.46 -16.09 6.46
C ARG A 223 11.07 -16.10 7.85
N HIS A 224 12.23 -15.50 8.04
CA HIS A 224 12.93 -15.42 9.33
C HIS A 224 12.81 -14.04 10.00
N THR A 225 11.86 -13.22 9.54
CA THR A 225 11.57 -11.90 10.09
C THR A 225 10.09 -11.82 10.48
N PRO A 226 9.68 -10.84 11.29
CA PRO A 226 8.27 -10.64 11.62
C PRO A 226 7.44 -10.05 10.46
N HIS A 227 7.88 -10.26 9.22
CA HIS A 227 7.15 -9.82 8.04
C HIS A 227 5.81 -10.55 7.93
N ARG A 228 4.75 -9.80 7.69
CA ARG A 228 3.39 -10.30 7.55
C ARG A 228 2.90 -10.08 6.13
N THR A 229 2.41 -11.13 5.51
CA THR A 229 1.82 -11.08 4.17
C THR A 229 0.36 -10.59 4.22
N LEU A 230 -0.19 -10.21 3.07
CA LEU A 230 -1.62 -9.90 2.93
C LEU A 230 -2.52 -11.06 3.42
N ALA A 231 -2.06 -12.30 3.29
CA ALA A 231 -2.81 -13.47 3.75
C ALA A 231 -2.80 -13.59 5.27
N ASP A 232 -1.66 -13.34 5.92
CA ASP A 232 -1.54 -13.35 7.38
C ASP A 232 -2.42 -12.26 8.00
N GLU A 233 -2.40 -11.06 7.43
CA GLU A 233 -3.28 -9.96 7.84
C GLU A 233 -4.76 -10.29 7.59
N GLY A 234 -5.06 -10.93 6.47
CA GLY A 234 -6.41 -11.43 6.16
C GLY A 234 -6.90 -12.45 7.19
N HIS A 235 -6.03 -13.36 7.60
CA HIS A 235 -6.31 -14.36 8.62
C HIS A 235 -6.72 -13.71 9.95
N ASP A 236 -5.98 -12.72 10.43
CA ASP A 236 -6.33 -11.99 11.66
C ASP A 236 -7.65 -11.24 11.55
N LYS A 237 -7.95 -10.66 10.38
CA LYS A 237 -9.25 -9.99 10.16
C LYS A 237 -10.42 -10.99 10.15
N VAL A 238 -10.20 -12.22 9.69
CA VAL A 238 -11.19 -13.30 9.80
C VAL A 238 -11.34 -13.74 11.25
N ALA A 239 -10.24 -14.00 11.95
CA ALA A 239 -10.25 -14.39 13.36
C ALA A 239 -10.94 -13.37 14.26
N SER A 240 -10.77 -12.07 13.96
CA SER A 240 -11.45 -10.98 14.67
C SER A 240 -12.90 -10.72 14.23
N GLY A 241 -13.45 -11.52 13.31
CA GLY A 241 -14.83 -11.38 12.84
C GLY A 241 -15.09 -10.13 11.99
N LEU A 242 -14.06 -9.53 11.41
CA LEU A 242 -14.21 -8.32 10.58
C LEU A 242 -14.58 -8.64 9.12
N THR A 243 -14.19 -9.81 8.62
CA THR A 243 -14.46 -10.28 7.26
C THR A 243 -14.57 -11.81 7.24
N THR A 244 -14.70 -12.41 6.06
CA THR A 244 -14.75 -13.87 5.88
C THR A 244 -13.51 -14.40 5.16
N ALA A 245 -13.19 -15.69 5.33
CA ALA A 245 -12.12 -16.37 4.60
C ALA A 245 -12.33 -16.27 3.08
N THR A 246 -13.58 -16.39 2.61
CA THR A 246 -13.95 -16.22 1.20
C THR A 246 -13.59 -14.84 0.64
N GLU A 247 -13.80 -13.76 1.41
CA GLU A 247 -13.42 -12.41 0.98
C GLU A 247 -11.89 -12.24 0.92
N VAL A 248 -11.17 -12.80 1.88
CA VAL A 248 -9.70 -12.77 1.87
C VAL A 248 -9.16 -13.57 0.69
N ALA A 249 -9.67 -14.78 0.45
CA ALA A 249 -9.30 -15.63 -0.68
C ALA A 249 -9.52 -14.90 -2.02
N ARG A 250 -10.65 -14.24 -2.18
CA ARG A 250 -11.00 -13.46 -3.39
C ARG A 250 -9.95 -12.41 -3.75
N VAL A 251 -9.31 -11.76 -2.77
CA VAL A 251 -8.37 -10.65 -3.02
C VAL A 251 -6.91 -11.06 -2.94
N THR A 252 -6.59 -12.19 -2.27
CA THR A 252 -5.22 -12.69 -2.15
C THR A 252 -4.89 -13.79 -3.15
N GLY A 253 -5.92 -14.39 -3.79
CA GLY A 253 -5.77 -15.54 -4.69
C GLY A 253 -5.40 -16.84 -3.98
N ARG A 254 -5.58 -16.92 -2.64
CA ARG A 254 -5.34 -18.17 -1.85
C ARG A 254 -6.65 -18.91 -1.65
N GLU A 255 -6.56 -20.23 -1.52
CA GLU A 255 -7.74 -21.06 -1.25
C GLU A 255 -8.32 -20.76 0.14
N PRO A 256 -9.67 -20.66 0.28
CA PRO A 256 -10.31 -20.37 1.57
C PRO A 256 -10.00 -21.40 2.65
N GLU A 257 -9.85 -22.67 2.27
CA GLU A 257 -9.58 -23.79 3.18
C GLU A 257 -8.23 -23.65 3.89
N THR A 258 -7.20 -23.13 3.18
CA THR A 258 -5.88 -22.85 3.76
C THR A 258 -5.94 -21.74 4.82
N LEU A 259 -6.86 -20.79 4.66
CA LEU A 259 -7.09 -19.70 5.61
C LEU A 259 -7.86 -20.16 6.86
N THR A 260 -8.70 -21.19 6.72
CA THR A 260 -9.49 -21.73 7.83
C THR A 260 -8.71 -22.77 8.66
N GLN A 261 -7.85 -23.58 8.04
CA GLN A 261 -6.98 -24.53 8.73
C GLN A 261 -5.98 -23.87 9.68
N ALA A 262 -5.39 -22.74 9.29
CA ALA A 262 -4.50 -22.00 10.15
C ALA A 262 -5.18 -21.43 11.41
N LEU A 263 -6.52 -21.23 11.41
CA LEU A 263 -7.31 -20.85 12.60
C LEU A 263 -7.41 -22.00 13.61
N SER A 264 -7.49 -23.25 13.15
CA SER A 264 -7.60 -24.44 14.04
C SER A 264 -6.27 -24.74 14.74
N ASP A 265 -5.13 -24.50 14.09
CA ASP A 265 -3.81 -24.80 14.63
C ASP A 265 -3.36 -23.80 15.72
N HIS A 266 -3.86 -22.54 15.69
CA HIS A 266 -3.57 -21.52 16.72
C HIS A 266 -4.44 -21.63 17.97
N SER A 267 -5.52 -22.42 17.94
CA SER A 267 -6.41 -22.62 19.10
C SER A 267 -5.95 -23.77 20.03
N HIS A 268 -4.86 -24.48 19.72
CA HIS A 268 -4.34 -25.62 20.45
C HIS A 268 -2.88 -25.43 20.95
N GLY A 269 -2.35 -24.19 20.94
CA GLY A 269 -1.01 -23.85 21.44
C GLY A 269 -1.00 -22.99 22.69
#